data_d5fb048988ff8e3b5d8ac16a77a4c622
#
_entry.id   d5fb048988ff8e3b5d8ac16a77a4c622
#
_cell.length_a   1.000
_cell.length_b   1.000
_cell.length_c   1.000
_cell.angle_alpha   90.00
_cell.angle_beta   90.00
_cell.angle_gamma   90.00
#
_symmetry.space_group_name_H-M   'P 1'
#
loop_
_entity.id
_entity.type
_entity.pdbx_description
1 polymer ?
#
loop_
_entity_poly.entity_id
_entity_poly.type
_entity_poly.pdbx_seq_one_letter_code
_entity_poly.pdbx_strand_id
1 'polypeptide(L)'
;IQVRMGSTRFPGKIMMKLDDKFTVLDYVIRQLGHSKLLENIIIATTNLEQDDIIVQYAKDNDLAYFRGEVLDVLDRYYQCAKKFSLDVIVRMTSDAPFLDPTVVDEAISKFQETGCDFVSNNIIRTYPIGIDTEVFSMEALEKTWNEAELPSEREHVTPFMKKNKEIFKLYNLENKKKIPIYRLTIDRKEDLEFLRAIADNIKKQPILMKDVYELFSQKPKILELYNDSMNLIEGYNKSLKDDEEFLKKMNKNSKKANFKSFKETIENN
;
A
#
# COMPACT_ATOMS: atom_id res chain seq x y z
N ILE A 1 -1.27 8.30 -2.33
CA ILE A 1 -2.12 7.09 -2.30
C ILE A 1 -2.06 6.40 -3.65
N GLN A 2 -1.76 5.09 -3.68
CA GLN A 2 -1.88 4.28 -4.91
C GLN A 2 -3.34 3.88 -5.15
N VAL A 3 -3.85 4.16 -6.34
CA VAL A 3 -5.26 3.92 -6.70
C VAL A 3 -5.35 3.35 -8.11
N ARG A 4 -6.13 2.27 -8.32
CA ARG A 4 -6.46 1.75 -9.66
C ARG A 4 -7.79 1.02 -9.67
N MET A 5 -8.47 1.01 -10.80
CA MET A 5 -9.71 0.24 -11.01
C MET A 5 -9.45 -1.25 -11.18
N GLY A 6 -8.30 -1.61 -11.73
CA GLY A 6 -7.93 -2.96 -12.14
C GLY A 6 -7.53 -3.89 -11.00
N SER A 7 -8.40 -4.10 -10.00
CA SER A 7 -8.23 -5.17 -9.03
C SER A 7 -8.60 -6.51 -9.66
N THR A 8 -7.72 -7.52 -9.57
CA THR A 8 -7.96 -8.84 -10.17
C THR A 8 -9.07 -9.61 -9.48
N ARG A 9 -9.23 -9.46 -8.16
CA ARG A 9 -10.23 -10.16 -7.35
C ARG A 9 -11.56 -9.45 -7.27
N PHE A 10 -11.55 -8.11 -7.26
CA PHE A 10 -12.75 -7.28 -7.16
C PHE A 10 -12.56 -5.97 -7.95
N PRO A 11 -12.72 -5.99 -9.29
CA PRO A 11 -12.58 -4.81 -10.13
C PRO A 11 -13.51 -3.67 -9.69
N GLY A 12 -12.99 -2.45 -9.69
CA GLY A 12 -13.75 -1.26 -9.30
C GLY A 12 -14.07 -1.12 -7.82
N LYS A 13 -13.53 -1.98 -6.94
CA LYS A 13 -13.82 -2.00 -5.50
C LYS A 13 -13.71 -0.63 -4.83
N ILE A 14 -12.77 0.21 -5.25
CA ILE A 14 -12.51 1.53 -4.65
C ILE A 14 -13.65 2.54 -4.90
N MET A 15 -14.42 2.36 -5.98
CA MET A 15 -15.56 3.21 -6.32
C MET A 15 -16.90 2.62 -5.84
N MET A 16 -16.88 1.44 -5.18
CA MET A 16 -18.07 0.89 -4.54
C MET A 16 -18.49 1.75 -3.36
N LYS A 17 -19.78 1.99 -3.23
CA LYS A 17 -20.35 2.71 -2.08
C LYS A 17 -20.18 1.89 -0.82
N LEU A 18 -19.60 2.52 0.19
CA LEU A 18 -19.46 1.96 1.53
C LEU A 18 -20.67 2.30 2.40
N ASP A 19 -21.26 3.48 2.18
CA ASP A 19 -22.54 3.90 2.73
C ASP A 19 -23.42 4.54 1.64
N ASP A 20 -24.55 5.15 2.00
CA ASP A 20 -25.48 5.77 1.06
C ASP A 20 -24.86 6.93 0.24
N LYS A 21 -23.80 7.55 0.75
CA LYS A 21 -23.19 8.76 0.19
C LYS A 21 -21.83 8.51 -0.42
N PHE A 22 -20.96 7.78 0.29
CA PHE A 22 -19.53 7.76 0.07
C PHE A 22 -19.04 6.40 -0.42
N THR A 23 -18.07 6.45 -1.35
CA THR A 23 -17.34 5.28 -1.85
C THR A 23 -16.23 4.87 -0.87
N VAL A 24 -15.61 3.72 -1.12
CA VAL A 24 -14.40 3.29 -0.41
C VAL A 24 -13.30 4.34 -0.51
N LEU A 25 -13.07 4.90 -1.71
CA LEU A 25 -12.05 5.93 -1.92
C LEU A 25 -12.39 7.22 -1.16
N ASP A 26 -13.67 7.63 -1.11
CA ASP A 26 -14.09 8.79 -0.31
C ASP A 26 -13.74 8.60 1.16
N TYR A 27 -13.98 7.40 1.71
CA TYR A 27 -13.60 7.11 3.10
C TYR A 27 -12.10 7.26 3.33
N VAL A 28 -11.27 6.69 2.45
CA VAL A 28 -9.81 6.80 2.54
C VAL A 28 -9.36 8.27 2.52
N ILE A 29 -9.84 9.06 1.54
CA ILE A 29 -9.48 10.48 1.42
C ILE A 29 -9.95 11.27 2.64
N ARG A 30 -11.18 11.06 3.09
CA ARG A 30 -11.75 11.76 4.26
C ARG A 30 -11.00 11.42 5.55
N GLN A 31 -10.66 10.14 5.77
CA GLN A 31 -9.86 9.72 6.92
C GLN A 31 -8.49 10.41 6.92
N LEU A 32 -7.78 10.41 5.80
CA LEU A 32 -6.48 11.07 5.66
C LEU A 32 -6.58 12.59 5.85
N GLY A 33 -7.66 13.21 5.40
CA GLY A 33 -7.91 14.64 5.60
C GLY A 33 -8.03 15.08 7.08
N HIS A 34 -8.14 14.13 8.02
CA HIS A 34 -8.09 14.38 9.46
C HIS A 34 -6.69 14.25 10.08
N SER A 35 -5.69 13.82 9.32
CA SER A 35 -4.29 13.88 9.77
C SER A 35 -3.86 15.34 9.97
N LYS A 36 -3.06 15.58 10.99
CA LYS A 36 -2.53 16.90 11.32
C LYS A 36 -1.17 17.18 10.74
N LEU A 37 -0.49 16.11 10.31
CA LEU A 37 0.90 16.16 9.83
C LEU A 37 1.04 15.88 8.33
N LEU A 38 -0.02 15.41 7.66
CA LEU A 38 -0.05 15.32 6.20
C LEU A 38 -0.26 16.72 5.60
N GLU A 39 0.67 17.15 4.76
CA GLU A 39 0.55 18.42 4.05
C GLU A 39 -0.34 18.31 2.82
N ASN A 40 -0.19 17.21 2.05
CA ASN A 40 -0.89 17.01 0.80
C ASN A 40 -1.32 15.56 0.62
N ILE A 41 -2.42 15.36 -0.07
CA ILE A 41 -2.89 14.06 -0.55
C ILE A 41 -2.76 14.03 -2.07
N ILE A 42 -1.97 13.08 -2.58
CA ILE A 42 -1.74 12.92 -4.02
C ILE A 42 -2.21 11.54 -4.45
N ILE A 43 -3.02 11.45 -5.49
CA ILE A 43 -3.48 10.21 -6.08
C ILE A 43 -2.49 9.74 -7.14
N ALA A 44 -1.84 8.59 -6.93
CA ALA A 44 -0.97 7.94 -7.91
C ALA A 44 -1.72 6.79 -8.60
N THR A 45 -2.24 7.06 -9.81
CA THR A 45 -3.02 6.12 -10.62
C THR A 45 -2.26 5.65 -11.87
N THR A 46 -2.88 4.84 -12.71
CA THR A 46 -2.24 4.28 -13.91
C THR A 46 -2.56 5.07 -15.18
N ASN A 47 -1.83 4.75 -16.26
CA ASN A 47 -2.05 5.32 -17.59
C ASN A 47 -3.21 4.64 -18.34
N LEU A 48 -3.88 3.64 -17.76
CA LEU A 48 -4.98 2.94 -18.41
C LEU A 48 -6.24 3.80 -18.46
N GLU A 49 -6.98 3.73 -19.58
CA GLU A 49 -8.24 4.44 -19.80
C GLU A 49 -9.29 4.13 -18.71
N GLN A 50 -9.33 2.88 -18.24
CA GLN A 50 -10.24 2.50 -17.15
C GLN A 50 -10.02 3.28 -15.84
N ASP A 51 -8.84 3.90 -15.67
CA ASP A 51 -8.50 4.71 -14.50
C ASP A 51 -8.79 6.22 -14.71
N ASP A 52 -9.37 6.62 -15.86
CA ASP A 52 -9.78 8.01 -16.11
C ASP A 52 -10.84 8.48 -15.11
N ILE A 53 -11.67 7.56 -14.62
CA ILE A 53 -12.63 7.85 -13.55
C ILE A 53 -11.94 8.29 -12.25
N ILE A 54 -10.75 7.76 -11.95
CA ILE A 54 -9.94 8.16 -10.78
C ILE A 54 -9.37 9.55 -10.99
N VAL A 55 -8.93 9.86 -12.21
CA VAL A 55 -8.45 11.20 -12.58
C VAL A 55 -9.59 12.22 -12.47
N GLN A 56 -10.80 11.86 -12.95
CA GLN A 56 -11.97 12.73 -12.81
C GLN A 56 -12.31 12.93 -11.34
N TYR A 57 -12.32 11.84 -10.53
CA TYR A 57 -12.52 11.93 -9.09
C TYR A 57 -11.52 12.88 -8.41
N ALA A 58 -10.24 12.79 -8.77
CA ALA A 58 -9.21 13.69 -8.22
C ALA A 58 -9.50 15.16 -8.55
N LYS A 59 -9.89 15.45 -9.79
CA LYS A 59 -10.27 16.80 -10.23
C LYS A 59 -11.51 17.33 -9.50
N ASP A 60 -12.54 16.51 -9.35
CA ASP A 60 -13.80 16.88 -8.70
C ASP A 60 -13.63 17.14 -7.19
N ASN A 61 -12.55 16.64 -6.59
CA ASN A 61 -12.22 16.82 -5.18
C ASN A 61 -10.98 17.70 -4.92
N ASP A 62 -10.51 18.45 -5.94
CA ASP A 62 -9.34 19.34 -5.87
C ASP A 62 -8.06 18.63 -5.38
N LEU A 63 -7.89 17.34 -5.72
CA LEU A 63 -6.74 16.55 -5.34
C LEU A 63 -5.69 16.55 -6.46
N ALA A 64 -4.43 16.66 -6.09
CA ALA A 64 -3.32 16.44 -7.00
C ALA A 64 -3.30 14.95 -7.44
N TYR A 65 -2.91 14.71 -8.71
CA TYR A 65 -2.79 13.36 -9.23
C TYR A 65 -1.59 13.18 -10.15
N PHE A 66 -1.14 11.94 -10.22
CA PHE A 66 -0.09 11.47 -11.12
C PHE A 66 -0.54 10.18 -11.81
N ARG A 67 -0.20 10.04 -13.09
CA ARG A 67 -0.42 8.79 -13.85
C ARG A 67 0.92 8.17 -14.20
N GLY A 68 1.08 6.88 -13.98
CA GLY A 68 2.32 6.14 -14.24
C GLY A 68 2.09 4.69 -14.60
N GLU A 69 3.18 3.90 -14.56
CA GLU A 69 3.18 2.51 -14.97
C GLU A 69 2.19 1.63 -14.17
N VAL A 70 1.63 0.65 -14.85
CA VAL A 70 0.59 -0.23 -14.28
C VAL A 70 1.20 -1.26 -13.33
N LEU A 71 2.25 -1.94 -13.77
CA LEU A 71 2.87 -3.05 -13.06
C LEU A 71 4.00 -2.60 -12.12
N ASP A 72 4.66 -1.51 -12.48
CA ASP A 72 5.74 -0.93 -11.69
C ASP A 72 5.21 0.15 -10.75
N VAL A 73 4.69 -0.28 -9.62
CA VAL A 73 4.15 0.64 -8.59
C VAL A 73 5.27 1.45 -7.95
N LEU A 74 6.46 0.88 -7.78
CA LEU A 74 7.64 1.58 -7.24
C LEU A 74 8.04 2.74 -8.16
N ASP A 75 8.11 2.52 -9.47
CA ASP A 75 8.38 3.60 -10.43
C ASP A 75 7.30 4.69 -10.36
N ARG A 76 6.03 4.30 -10.26
CA ARG A 76 4.91 5.24 -10.13
C ARG A 76 5.05 6.11 -8.87
N TYR A 77 5.45 5.54 -7.74
CA TYR A 77 5.73 6.32 -6.51
C TYR A 77 6.92 7.25 -6.70
N TYR A 78 8.02 6.76 -7.27
CA TYR A 78 9.22 7.57 -7.50
C TYR A 78 8.95 8.75 -8.42
N GLN A 79 8.34 8.52 -9.58
CA GLN A 79 8.04 9.59 -10.55
C GLN A 79 7.00 10.58 -9.99
N CYS A 80 6.03 10.09 -9.22
CA CYS A 80 5.07 10.93 -8.53
C CYS A 80 5.77 11.83 -7.51
N ALA A 81 6.59 11.26 -6.63
CA ALA A 81 7.32 12.00 -5.61
C ALA A 81 8.25 13.04 -6.23
N LYS A 82 8.97 12.68 -7.29
CA LYS A 82 9.84 13.58 -8.05
C LYS A 82 9.06 14.75 -8.69
N LYS A 83 7.91 14.46 -9.33
CA LYS A 83 7.07 15.49 -9.97
C LYS A 83 6.58 16.54 -8.98
N PHE A 84 6.24 16.13 -7.77
CA PHE A 84 5.71 17.01 -6.73
C PHE A 84 6.78 17.48 -5.73
N SER A 85 8.06 17.16 -5.97
CA SER A 85 9.21 17.55 -5.13
C SER A 85 9.00 17.18 -3.66
N LEU A 86 8.61 15.92 -3.41
CA LEU A 86 8.34 15.44 -2.07
C LEU A 86 9.64 15.01 -1.37
N ASP A 87 9.88 15.48 -0.16
CA ASP A 87 11.00 15.06 0.69
C ASP A 87 10.66 13.81 1.51
N VAL A 88 9.40 13.70 1.95
CA VAL A 88 8.88 12.59 2.75
C VAL A 88 7.61 12.04 2.11
N ILE A 89 7.55 10.73 1.99
CA ILE A 89 6.43 10.02 1.40
C ILE A 89 5.70 9.21 2.48
N VAL A 90 4.38 9.42 2.59
CA VAL A 90 3.49 8.56 3.37
C VAL A 90 2.73 7.69 2.37
N ARG A 91 3.08 6.39 2.33
CA ARG A 91 2.46 5.44 1.42
C ARG A 91 1.21 4.84 2.03
N MET A 92 0.10 5.00 1.33
CA MET A 92 -1.21 4.47 1.70
C MET A 92 -1.82 3.70 0.53
N THR A 93 -2.63 2.68 0.85
CA THR A 93 -3.43 1.94 -0.14
C THR A 93 -4.88 2.39 -0.13
N SER A 94 -5.54 2.32 -1.29
CA SER A 94 -6.91 2.82 -1.47
C SER A 94 -8.01 1.85 -1.05
N ASP A 95 -7.64 0.68 -0.56
CA ASP A 95 -8.57 -0.38 -0.16
C ASP A 95 -8.77 -0.49 1.36
N ALA A 96 -8.27 0.49 2.11
CA ALA A 96 -8.29 0.56 3.56
C ALA A 96 -9.16 1.75 4.06
N PRO A 97 -10.51 1.66 4.00
CA PRO A 97 -11.40 2.81 4.27
C PRO A 97 -11.39 3.31 5.72
N PHE A 98 -10.89 2.53 6.66
CA PHE A 98 -10.84 2.87 8.08
C PHE A 98 -9.42 3.06 8.59
N LEU A 99 -8.49 3.48 7.72
CA LEU A 99 -7.17 3.90 8.18
C LEU A 99 -7.31 4.97 9.29
N ASP A 100 -6.44 4.91 10.28
CA ASP A 100 -6.53 5.79 11.44
C ASP A 100 -5.58 6.98 11.30
N PRO A 101 -6.08 8.22 11.14
CA PRO A 101 -5.23 9.39 10.97
C PRO A 101 -4.31 9.65 12.16
N THR A 102 -4.66 9.19 13.36
CA THR A 102 -3.78 9.36 14.53
C THR A 102 -2.57 8.43 14.47
N VAL A 103 -2.71 7.24 13.86
CA VAL A 103 -1.60 6.32 13.60
C VAL A 103 -0.71 6.86 12.48
N VAL A 104 -1.29 7.50 11.46
CA VAL A 104 -0.54 8.21 10.41
C VAL A 104 0.32 9.32 11.02
N ASP A 105 -0.28 10.17 11.86
CA ASP A 105 0.45 11.25 12.55
C ASP A 105 1.55 10.69 13.47
N GLU A 106 1.29 9.60 14.19
CA GLU A 106 2.29 8.95 15.04
C GLU A 106 3.47 8.42 14.22
N ALA A 107 3.21 7.80 13.07
CA ALA A 107 4.26 7.30 12.17
C ALA A 107 5.12 8.44 11.62
N ILE A 108 4.49 9.55 11.19
CA ILE A 108 5.21 10.76 10.72
C ILE A 108 6.05 11.35 11.85
N SER A 109 5.49 11.49 13.05
CA SER A 109 6.24 12.01 14.22
C SER A 109 7.44 11.13 14.53
N LYS A 110 7.29 9.80 14.50
CA LYS A 110 8.41 8.87 14.71
C LYS A 110 9.47 8.97 13.62
N PHE A 111 9.07 9.15 12.37
CA PHE A 111 10.01 9.39 11.28
C PHE A 111 10.85 10.64 11.53
N GLN A 112 10.22 11.75 11.92
CA GLN A 112 10.90 13.02 12.22
C GLN A 112 11.80 12.93 13.46
N GLU A 113 11.34 12.27 14.54
CA GLU A 113 12.08 12.13 15.80
C GLU A 113 13.31 11.23 15.68
N THR A 114 13.22 10.15 14.92
CA THR A 114 14.26 9.10 14.90
C THR A 114 15.29 9.28 13.80
N GLY A 115 14.99 10.10 12.77
CA GLY A 115 15.82 10.22 11.58
C GLY A 115 16.05 8.85 10.91
N CYS A 116 15.02 8.00 10.89
CA CYS A 116 15.02 6.74 10.17
C CYS A 116 14.76 6.97 8.68
N ASP A 117 15.21 6.05 7.83
CA ASP A 117 14.92 6.06 6.41
C ASP A 117 13.51 5.56 6.11
N PHE A 118 13.00 4.70 6.99
CA PHE A 118 11.69 4.06 6.85
C PHE A 118 11.05 3.76 8.20
N VAL A 119 9.83 4.22 8.40
CA VAL A 119 8.96 3.90 9.54
C VAL A 119 7.73 3.16 9.05
N SER A 120 7.36 2.08 9.72
CA SER A 120 6.12 1.37 9.41
C SER A 120 5.57 0.64 10.63
N ASN A 121 4.26 0.42 10.65
CA ASN A 121 3.57 -0.36 11.67
C ASN A 121 3.29 -1.82 11.22
N ASN A 122 3.90 -2.26 10.12
CA ASN A 122 3.68 -3.60 9.56
C ASN A 122 4.97 -4.42 9.34
N ILE A 123 6.13 -3.95 9.81
CA ILE A 123 7.38 -4.74 9.83
C ILE A 123 7.19 -5.93 10.80
N ILE A 124 6.77 -5.62 12.03
CA ILE A 124 6.27 -6.58 13.01
C ILE A 124 4.84 -6.14 13.33
N ARG A 125 3.85 -6.93 12.91
CA ARG A 125 2.46 -6.51 12.95
C ARG A 125 1.87 -6.56 14.35
N THR A 126 1.40 -5.42 14.82
CA THR A 126 0.65 -5.27 16.08
C THR A 126 -0.65 -4.46 15.87
N TYR A 127 -0.81 -3.89 14.68
CA TYR A 127 -2.02 -3.18 14.24
C TYR A 127 -2.89 -4.03 13.33
N PRO A 128 -4.22 -3.77 13.28
CA PRO A 128 -5.11 -4.39 12.30
C PRO A 128 -4.65 -4.10 10.88
N ILE A 129 -4.97 -5.03 9.97
CA ILE A 129 -4.70 -4.85 8.55
C ILE A 129 -5.66 -3.80 8.00
N GLY A 130 -5.13 -2.85 7.22
CA GLY A 130 -5.88 -1.67 6.78
C GLY A 130 -5.65 -0.43 7.64
N ILE A 131 -4.85 -0.57 8.74
CA ILE A 131 -4.28 0.57 9.46
C ILE A 131 -2.80 0.73 9.08
N ASP A 132 -2.37 0.04 8.02
CA ASP A 132 -0.98 0.04 7.58
C ASP A 132 -0.53 1.44 7.15
N THR A 133 0.56 1.91 7.75
CA THR A 133 1.17 3.20 7.46
C THR A 133 2.66 3.00 7.22
N GLU A 134 3.15 3.54 6.11
CA GLU A 134 4.56 3.48 5.73
C GLU A 134 5.05 4.89 5.40
N VAL A 135 6.09 5.34 6.11
CA VAL A 135 6.70 6.67 5.96
C VAL A 135 8.17 6.49 5.61
N PHE A 136 8.62 7.13 4.54
CA PHE A 136 10.01 7.04 4.09
C PHE A 136 10.48 8.31 3.38
N SER A 137 11.79 8.52 3.36
CA SER A 137 12.40 9.67 2.69
C SER A 137 12.44 9.48 1.16
N MET A 138 12.58 10.60 0.44
CA MET A 138 12.82 10.56 -1.01
C MET A 138 14.11 9.83 -1.35
N GLU A 139 15.18 9.99 -0.54
CA GLU A 139 16.46 9.30 -0.73
C GLU A 139 16.28 7.78 -0.60
N ALA A 140 15.52 7.30 0.40
CA ALA A 140 15.23 5.88 0.55
C ALA A 140 14.41 5.34 -0.63
N LEU A 141 13.45 6.13 -1.13
CA LEU A 141 12.66 5.77 -2.30
C LEU A 141 13.52 5.70 -3.56
N GLU A 142 14.37 6.70 -3.79
CA GLU A 142 15.26 6.74 -4.97
C GLU A 142 16.27 5.58 -4.95
N LYS A 143 16.87 5.30 -3.80
CA LYS A 143 17.76 4.14 -3.63
C LYS A 143 17.02 2.84 -3.92
N THR A 144 15.83 2.67 -3.38
CA THR A 144 14.97 1.50 -3.64
C THR A 144 14.62 1.39 -5.12
N TRP A 145 14.26 2.49 -5.77
CA TRP A 145 13.92 2.53 -7.18
C TRP A 145 15.08 2.10 -8.08
N ASN A 146 16.32 2.51 -7.72
CA ASN A 146 17.54 2.17 -8.46
C ASN A 146 17.98 0.71 -8.27
N GLU A 147 17.77 0.13 -7.08
CA GLU A 147 18.39 -1.14 -6.69
C GLU A 147 17.40 -2.32 -6.65
N ALA A 148 16.09 -2.07 -6.51
CA ALA A 148 15.07 -3.13 -6.48
C ALA A 148 14.82 -3.73 -7.87
N GLU A 149 15.08 -5.02 -8.02
CA GLU A 149 14.96 -5.74 -9.28
C GLU A 149 13.82 -6.75 -9.32
N LEU A 150 13.40 -7.26 -8.15
CA LEU A 150 12.38 -8.31 -8.09
C LEU A 150 10.97 -7.77 -8.40
N PRO A 151 10.14 -8.51 -9.16
CA PRO A 151 8.75 -8.15 -9.41
C PRO A 151 7.97 -7.78 -8.14
N SER A 152 8.15 -8.56 -7.06
CA SER A 152 7.49 -8.28 -5.77
C SER A 152 7.91 -6.94 -5.15
N GLU A 153 9.17 -6.54 -5.32
CA GLU A 153 9.69 -5.27 -4.81
C GLU A 153 9.16 -4.09 -5.62
N ARG A 154 9.07 -4.27 -6.96
CA ARG A 154 8.50 -3.27 -7.87
C ARG A 154 7.00 -3.09 -7.68
N GLU A 155 6.26 -4.18 -7.42
CA GLU A 155 4.80 -4.14 -7.19
C GLU A 155 4.43 -3.60 -5.80
N HIS A 156 5.17 -4.00 -4.74
CA HIS A 156 4.80 -3.66 -3.35
C HIS A 156 5.56 -2.48 -2.76
N VAL A 157 6.52 -1.90 -3.50
CA VAL A 157 7.27 -0.67 -3.17
C VAL A 157 8.29 -0.84 -2.04
N THR A 158 7.88 -1.31 -0.88
CA THR A 158 8.69 -1.29 0.35
C THR A 158 9.39 -2.60 0.75
N PRO A 159 9.17 -3.75 0.08
CA PRO A 159 9.86 -4.99 0.48
C PRO A 159 11.38 -4.91 0.40
N PHE A 160 11.93 -4.17 -0.58
CA PHE A 160 13.37 -3.96 -0.69
C PHE A 160 13.92 -3.25 0.55
N MET A 161 13.29 -2.17 1.01
CA MET A 161 13.70 -1.46 2.25
C MET A 161 13.64 -2.38 3.46
N LYS A 162 12.56 -3.17 3.60
CA LYS A 162 12.34 -4.07 4.74
C LYS A 162 13.36 -5.20 4.81
N LYS A 163 13.84 -5.69 3.66
CA LYS A 163 14.82 -6.77 3.56
C LYS A 163 16.26 -6.31 3.83
N ASN A 164 16.60 -5.09 3.42
CA ASN A 164 17.97 -4.57 3.44
C ASN A 164 18.24 -3.64 4.64
N LYS A 165 18.16 -4.22 5.85
CA LYS A 165 18.31 -3.50 7.13
C LYS A 165 19.72 -2.95 7.36
N GLU A 166 20.70 -3.44 6.63
CA GLU A 166 22.09 -2.98 6.65
C GLU A 166 22.29 -1.65 5.91
N ILE A 167 21.39 -1.31 4.99
CA ILE A 167 21.46 -0.07 4.21
C ILE A 167 20.35 0.92 4.53
N PHE A 168 19.28 0.47 5.22
CA PHE A 168 18.17 1.32 5.65
C PHE A 168 17.98 1.27 7.16
N LYS A 169 17.90 2.42 7.79
CA LYS A 169 17.54 2.54 9.21
C LYS A 169 16.01 2.45 9.33
N LEU A 170 15.54 1.33 9.85
CA LEU A 170 14.11 1.04 9.98
C LEU A 170 13.60 1.28 11.41
N TYR A 171 12.37 1.73 11.53
CA TYR A 171 11.64 1.80 12.79
C TYR A 171 10.28 1.09 12.67
N ASN A 172 9.99 0.15 13.57
CA ASN A 172 8.68 -0.48 13.65
C ASN A 172 7.81 0.25 14.67
N LEU A 173 6.70 0.82 14.22
CA LEU A 173 5.71 1.42 15.11
C LEU A 173 4.81 0.34 15.68
N GLU A 174 4.82 0.15 16.99
CA GLU A 174 4.08 -0.90 17.67
C GLU A 174 2.86 -0.36 18.41
N ASN A 175 1.75 -1.07 18.29
CA ASN A 175 0.59 -0.82 19.13
C ASN A 175 0.86 -1.33 20.56
N LYS A 176 0.83 -0.43 21.52
CA LYS A 176 1.06 -0.76 22.94
C LYS A 176 -0.02 -1.67 23.53
N LYS A 177 -1.20 -1.71 22.93
CA LYS A 177 -2.31 -2.57 23.35
C LYS A 177 -2.33 -3.86 22.56
N LYS A 178 -2.39 -4.99 23.24
CA LYS A 178 -2.66 -6.28 22.60
C LYS A 178 -4.13 -6.34 22.22
N ILE A 179 -4.39 -6.35 20.92
CA ILE A 179 -5.74 -6.44 20.35
C ILE A 179 -5.77 -7.54 19.29
N PRO A 180 -6.93 -8.16 19.01
CA PRO A 180 -7.08 -9.06 17.89
C PRO A 180 -6.73 -8.35 16.57
N ILE A 181 -6.09 -9.06 15.64
CA ILE A 181 -5.72 -8.52 14.32
C ILE A 181 -6.87 -8.82 13.34
N TYR A 182 -7.79 -7.90 13.18
CA TYR A 182 -8.80 -7.97 12.13
C TYR A 182 -8.28 -7.36 10.82
N ARG A 183 -8.86 -7.77 9.69
CA ARG A 183 -8.60 -7.19 8.38
C ARG A 183 -9.73 -6.21 8.02
N LEU A 184 -9.36 -4.94 7.88
CA LEU A 184 -10.25 -3.82 7.57
C LEU A 184 -10.03 -3.30 6.13
N THR A 185 -9.60 -4.19 5.22
CA THR A 185 -9.41 -3.89 3.80
C THR A 185 -10.47 -4.57 2.96
N ILE A 186 -10.77 -3.99 1.80
CA ILE A 186 -11.66 -4.59 0.81
C ILE A 186 -10.84 -5.29 -0.28
N ASP A 187 -10.97 -6.60 -0.37
CA ASP A 187 -10.30 -7.41 -1.38
C ASP A 187 -11.28 -8.26 -2.19
N ARG A 188 -12.39 -8.65 -1.61
CA ARG A 188 -13.46 -9.44 -2.21
C ARG A 188 -14.80 -8.79 -1.92
N LYS A 189 -15.84 -9.28 -2.60
CA LYS A 189 -17.20 -8.74 -2.44
C LYS A 189 -17.74 -8.93 -1.02
N GLU A 190 -17.38 -10.03 -0.38
CA GLU A 190 -17.78 -10.36 0.98
C GLU A 190 -17.24 -9.36 2.02
N ASP A 191 -16.04 -8.81 1.79
CA ASP A 191 -15.47 -7.78 2.66
C ASP A 191 -16.33 -6.52 2.71
N LEU A 192 -17.03 -6.22 1.60
CA LEU A 192 -17.84 -5.01 1.49
C LEU A 192 -19.00 -4.99 2.51
N GLU A 193 -19.63 -6.13 2.76
CA GLU A 193 -20.73 -6.23 3.73
C GLU A 193 -20.24 -5.97 5.15
N PHE A 194 -19.11 -6.55 5.52
CA PHE A 194 -18.47 -6.31 6.81
C PHE A 194 -18.09 -4.84 7.01
N LEU A 195 -17.43 -4.24 6.01
CA LEU A 195 -17.01 -2.84 6.08
C LEU A 195 -18.20 -1.87 6.07
N ARG A 196 -19.28 -2.19 5.32
CA ARG A 196 -20.56 -1.43 5.37
C ARG A 196 -21.18 -1.48 6.75
N ALA A 197 -21.21 -2.65 7.39
CA ALA A 197 -21.73 -2.75 8.75
C ALA A 197 -20.95 -1.87 9.74
N ILE A 198 -19.63 -1.69 9.56
CA ILE A 198 -18.84 -0.74 10.36
C ILE A 198 -19.27 0.70 10.04
N ALA A 199 -19.30 1.09 8.76
CA ALA A 199 -19.65 2.44 8.31
C ALA A 199 -21.07 2.85 8.74
N ASP A 200 -22.02 1.90 8.72
CA ASP A 200 -23.40 2.13 9.13
C ASP A 200 -23.57 2.38 10.62
N ASN A 201 -22.72 1.79 11.43
CA ASN A 201 -22.79 1.90 12.88
C ASN A 201 -21.93 3.00 13.49
N ILE A 202 -20.92 3.52 12.75
CA ILE A 202 -20.06 4.62 13.22
C ILE A 202 -20.28 5.84 12.32
N LYS A 203 -21.06 6.82 12.79
CA LYS A 203 -21.42 8.01 11.99
C LYS A 203 -20.50 9.21 12.22
N LYS A 204 -19.60 9.15 13.17
CA LYS A 204 -18.61 10.20 13.42
C LYS A 204 -17.43 10.14 12.45
N GLN A 205 -16.73 11.25 12.32
CA GLN A 205 -15.48 11.36 11.55
C GLN A 205 -14.42 12.10 12.41
N PRO A 206 -13.15 11.69 12.38
CA PRO A 206 -12.68 10.44 11.77
C PRO A 206 -13.16 9.18 12.53
N ILE A 207 -13.26 8.07 11.81
CA ILE A 207 -13.42 6.74 12.42
C ILE A 207 -12.03 6.27 12.85
N LEU A 208 -11.81 6.10 14.15
CA LEU A 208 -10.54 5.65 14.68
C LEU A 208 -10.56 4.14 14.93
N MET A 209 -9.41 3.52 14.94
CA MET A 209 -9.25 2.10 15.27
C MET A 209 -9.99 1.73 16.57
N LYS A 210 -9.87 2.56 17.63
CA LYS A 210 -10.56 2.33 18.90
C LYS A 210 -12.08 2.26 18.77
N ASP A 211 -12.66 3.03 17.86
CA ASP A 211 -14.12 3.09 17.65
C ASP A 211 -14.63 1.81 17.00
N VAL A 212 -13.83 1.26 16.06
CA VAL A 212 -14.11 -0.03 15.43
C VAL A 212 -14.10 -1.16 16.46
N TYR A 213 -13.11 -1.20 17.35
CA TYR A 213 -13.04 -2.21 18.41
C TYR A 213 -14.12 -2.03 19.48
N GLU A 214 -14.49 -0.80 19.80
CA GLU A 214 -15.63 -0.51 20.66
C GLU A 214 -16.94 -1.01 20.05
N LEU A 215 -17.15 -0.76 18.76
CA LEU A 215 -18.30 -1.30 18.02
C LEU A 215 -18.36 -2.84 18.08
N PHE A 216 -17.24 -3.54 17.87
CA PHE A 216 -17.20 -5.00 17.96
C PHE A 216 -17.53 -5.51 19.37
N SER A 217 -17.12 -4.79 20.39
CA SER A 217 -17.47 -5.12 21.78
C SER A 217 -18.96 -4.91 22.08
N GLN A 218 -19.54 -3.82 21.54
CA GLN A 218 -20.97 -3.49 21.75
C GLN A 218 -21.89 -4.32 20.87
N LYS A 219 -21.47 -4.67 19.65
CA LYS A 219 -22.24 -5.38 18.63
C LYS A 219 -21.46 -6.56 18.05
N PRO A 220 -21.17 -7.62 18.85
CA PRO A 220 -20.32 -8.73 18.40
C PRO A 220 -20.84 -9.48 17.18
N LYS A 221 -22.15 -9.41 16.90
CA LYS A 221 -22.75 -10.00 15.68
C LYS A 221 -22.19 -9.45 14.38
N ILE A 222 -21.60 -8.25 14.38
CA ILE A 222 -20.92 -7.71 13.18
C ILE A 222 -19.74 -8.61 12.79
N LEU A 223 -19.08 -9.26 13.74
CA LEU A 223 -17.99 -10.20 13.47
C LEU A 223 -18.45 -11.50 12.77
N GLU A 224 -19.74 -11.82 12.74
CA GLU A 224 -20.27 -12.94 11.95
C GLU A 224 -20.15 -12.66 10.43
N LEU A 225 -20.07 -11.38 10.03
CA LEU A 225 -19.80 -10.97 8.64
C LEU A 225 -18.30 -11.01 8.30
N TYR A 226 -17.44 -11.11 9.32
CA TYR A 226 -16.00 -11.13 9.12
C TYR A 226 -15.53 -12.48 8.56
N ASN A 227 -14.90 -12.45 7.42
CA ASN A 227 -14.34 -13.65 6.80
C ASN A 227 -12.82 -13.72 7.03
N ASP A 228 -12.42 -14.57 7.97
CA ASP A 228 -11.00 -14.79 8.32
C ASP A 228 -10.29 -15.76 7.33
N SER A 229 -11.03 -16.37 6.39
CA SER A 229 -10.50 -17.38 5.46
C SER A 229 -9.50 -16.81 4.44
N MET A 230 -9.22 -15.53 4.48
CA MET A 230 -8.23 -14.93 3.60
C MET A 230 -6.82 -15.11 4.14
N ASN A 231 -6.11 -15.99 3.46
CA ASN A 231 -4.67 -16.05 3.53
C ASN A 231 -4.11 -14.69 3.07
N LEU A 232 -3.72 -13.84 4.05
CA LEU A 232 -2.98 -12.58 3.80
C LEU A 232 -1.77 -12.77 2.89
N ILE A 233 -1.30 -13.99 2.85
CA ILE A 233 -0.15 -14.49 2.11
C ILE A 233 -0.49 -14.76 0.64
N GLU A 234 -1.77 -14.81 0.23
CA GLU A 234 -2.13 -15.25 -1.13
C GLU A 234 -1.60 -14.29 -2.23
N GLY A 235 -1.78 -12.97 -2.01
CA GLY A 235 -1.22 -11.96 -2.92
C GLY A 235 0.30 -11.94 -2.90
N TYR A 236 0.90 -12.03 -1.72
CA TYR A 236 2.34 -12.06 -1.55
C TYR A 236 2.97 -13.35 -2.11
N ASN A 237 2.35 -14.50 -1.90
CA ASN A 237 2.79 -15.78 -2.48
C ASN A 237 2.76 -15.80 -4.01
N LYS A 238 1.80 -15.08 -4.63
CA LYS A 238 1.81 -14.90 -6.08
C LYS A 238 3.05 -14.12 -6.51
N SER A 239 3.32 -12.98 -5.87
CA SER A 239 4.49 -12.17 -6.18
C SER A 239 5.81 -12.92 -5.94
N LEU A 240 5.89 -13.80 -4.93
CA LEU A 240 7.07 -14.66 -4.72
C LEU A 240 7.27 -15.67 -5.85
N LYS A 241 6.19 -16.21 -6.45
CA LYS A 241 6.30 -17.08 -7.64
C LYS A 241 6.80 -16.30 -8.86
N ASP A 242 6.32 -15.07 -9.03
CA ASP A 242 6.80 -14.17 -10.08
C ASP A 242 8.29 -13.86 -9.91
N ASP A 243 8.77 -13.66 -8.67
CA ASP A 243 10.20 -13.52 -8.34
C ASP A 243 11.01 -14.77 -8.72
N GLU A 244 10.51 -15.97 -8.36
CA GLU A 244 11.19 -17.22 -8.73
C GLU A 244 11.31 -17.40 -10.26
N GLU A 245 10.26 -17.07 -11.01
CA GLU A 245 10.27 -17.11 -12.46
C GLU A 245 11.24 -16.10 -13.06
N PHE A 246 11.28 -14.89 -12.52
CA PHE A 246 12.22 -13.83 -12.92
C PHE A 246 13.67 -14.29 -12.72
N LEU A 247 14.02 -14.81 -11.55
CA LEU A 247 15.35 -15.31 -11.24
C LEU A 247 15.76 -16.50 -12.13
N LYS A 248 14.83 -17.42 -12.43
CA LYS A 248 15.08 -18.52 -13.38
C LYS A 248 15.38 -18.01 -14.78
N LYS A 249 14.70 -16.96 -15.25
CA LYS A 249 14.96 -16.34 -16.57
C LYS A 249 16.32 -15.64 -16.61
N MET A 250 16.68 -14.89 -15.56
CA MET A 250 17.97 -14.22 -15.42
C MET A 250 19.12 -15.24 -15.43
N ASN A 251 19.04 -16.32 -14.65
CA ASN A 251 20.05 -17.38 -14.61
C ASN A 251 20.20 -18.12 -15.96
N LYS A 252 19.12 -18.30 -16.73
CA LYS A 252 19.19 -18.87 -18.08
C LYS A 252 19.87 -17.95 -19.07
N ASN A 253 19.63 -16.64 -18.95
CA ASN A 253 20.23 -15.62 -19.84
C ASN A 253 21.71 -15.44 -19.52
N SER A 254 22.13 -15.41 -18.26
CA SER A 254 23.54 -15.34 -17.88
C SER A 254 24.32 -16.58 -18.34
N LYS A 255 23.75 -17.79 -18.23
CA LYS A 255 24.35 -19.01 -18.78
C LYS A 255 24.46 -18.98 -20.30
N LYS A 256 23.46 -18.44 -21.03
CA LYS A 256 23.52 -18.26 -22.47
C LYS A 256 24.55 -17.20 -22.90
N ALA A 257 24.66 -16.10 -22.17
CA ALA A 257 25.65 -15.05 -22.44
C ALA A 257 27.07 -15.58 -22.22
N ASN A 258 27.32 -16.27 -21.10
CA ASN A 258 28.61 -16.91 -20.82
C ASN A 258 28.97 -17.98 -21.86
N PHE A 259 27.99 -18.79 -22.33
CA PHE A 259 28.22 -19.80 -23.36
C PHE A 259 28.50 -19.17 -24.73
N LYS A 260 27.87 -18.05 -25.06
CA LYS A 260 28.11 -17.29 -26.31
C LYS A 260 29.49 -16.66 -26.30
N SER A 261 29.88 -15.99 -25.22
CA SER A 261 31.21 -15.43 -25.01
C SER A 261 32.30 -16.50 -25.08
N PHE A 262 32.08 -17.66 -24.47
CA PHE A 262 32.99 -18.80 -24.52
C PHE A 262 33.17 -19.36 -25.98
N LYS A 263 32.07 -19.44 -26.75
CA LYS A 263 32.12 -19.84 -28.16
C LYS A 263 32.89 -18.87 -29.03
N GLU A 264 32.63 -17.57 -28.89
CA GLU A 264 33.33 -16.51 -29.62
C GLU A 264 34.84 -16.49 -29.30
N THR A 265 35.23 -16.88 -28.07
CA THR A 265 36.65 -17.00 -27.71
C THR A 265 37.33 -18.22 -28.35
N ILE A 266 36.58 -19.30 -28.59
CA ILE A 266 37.11 -20.52 -29.23
C ILE A 266 37.20 -20.34 -30.77
N GLU A 267 36.27 -19.60 -31.37
CA GLU A 267 36.24 -19.38 -32.84
C GLU A 267 37.27 -18.32 -33.30
N ASN A 268 37.84 -17.53 -32.37
CA ASN A 268 38.86 -16.50 -32.67
C ASN A 268 40.30 -16.90 -32.27
N ASN A 269 40.53 -18.15 -31.84
CA ASN A 269 41.83 -18.77 -31.61
C ASN A 269 42.04 -19.96 -32.59
#